data_b876eb9effaa78f5a942369e09c8d67f
#
_entry.id   b876eb9effaa78f5a942369e09c8d67f
#
_cell.length_a   1.000
_cell.length_b   1.000
_cell.length_c   1.000
_cell.angle_alpha   90.00
_cell.angle_beta   90.00
_cell.angle_gamma   90.00
#
_symmetry.space_group_name_H-M   'P 1'
#
loop_
_entity.id
_entity.type
_entity.pdbx_description
1 polymer ?
#
loop_
_entity_poly.entity_id
_entity_poly.type
_entity_poly.pdbx_seq_one_letter_code
_entity_poly.pdbx_strand_id
1 'polypeptide(L)'
;MLIIAQEPSQVTDKLRRLLDSFGIQYRVLYTNFETDVDKATISLASSFSYSSDEDYKGQPLFFNDLSVPLYWELWTLGITTYIFDGQDRRASIILRENLKDRTVKQVHWFGQGEKVLAIDDYNRYGWRTKQRLLDDEGQALIDIYFNRNQEEVLLHYIQEGYLIDQGSEGRDRIFSGKEDLTKAVLTQILKSDEPIICMDSNLIPILQLQQPNRLVYCSASHDGLEHIQNQVNHTLIANYYPQEERRSGLIYLAGAEQEGTKTFTPQAMVMTASENIEGLAGLVDAFPNIDFHIAAQTSMGPKLTCLEGKVNVHLYPGISQEQYQELLRKSSIYLDLNYGSEVSDVTLDAIENEHLLYGLESTVHRPYYKTLPTVYASYEELEQGFRQLLQQADFYPNALASQKEILRLAEREEILAFLTRLEEEKDDDLHL
;
A
#
# COMPACT_ATOMS: atom_id res chain seq x y z
N MET A 1 -5.22 -4.26 -18.81
CA MET A 1 -4.01 -4.76 -18.15
C MET A 1 -4.36 -5.57 -16.91
N LEU A 2 -3.66 -6.64 -16.60
CA LEU A 2 -3.85 -7.44 -15.38
C LEU A 2 -2.60 -7.37 -14.49
N ILE A 3 -2.76 -6.93 -13.25
CA ILE A 3 -1.72 -6.99 -12.21
C ILE A 3 -1.95 -8.26 -11.40
N ILE A 4 -0.90 -9.05 -11.16
CA ILE A 4 -0.96 -10.26 -10.33
C ILE A 4 0.05 -10.11 -9.19
N ALA A 5 -0.43 -10.22 -7.95
CA ALA A 5 0.38 -10.16 -6.74
C ALA A 5 -0.11 -11.20 -5.71
N GLN A 6 0.70 -11.53 -4.72
CA GLN A 6 0.27 -12.44 -3.64
C GLN A 6 -0.77 -11.78 -2.73
N GLU A 7 -0.52 -10.52 -2.37
CA GLU A 7 -1.34 -9.74 -1.44
C GLU A 7 -1.14 -8.23 -1.68
N PRO A 8 -1.99 -7.36 -1.10
CA PRO A 8 -1.76 -5.92 -1.10
C PRO A 8 -0.38 -5.57 -0.55
N SER A 9 0.34 -4.70 -1.25
CA SER A 9 1.69 -4.27 -0.87
C SER A 9 1.95 -2.84 -1.33
N GLN A 10 2.96 -2.19 -0.78
CA GLN A 10 3.38 -0.85 -1.21
C GLN A 10 3.70 -0.80 -2.71
N VAL A 11 4.32 -1.87 -3.25
CA VAL A 11 4.63 -1.98 -4.69
C VAL A 11 3.36 -2.04 -5.53
N THR A 12 2.38 -2.85 -5.08
CA THR A 12 1.08 -2.95 -5.76
C THR A 12 0.34 -1.61 -5.74
N ASP A 13 0.33 -0.94 -4.59
CA ASP A 13 -0.33 0.36 -4.42
C ASP A 13 0.36 1.45 -5.27
N LYS A 14 1.69 1.45 -5.32
CA LYS A 14 2.45 2.34 -6.18
C LYS A 14 2.12 2.14 -7.65
N LEU A 15 2.12 0.89 -8.12
CA LEU A 15 1.77 0.58 -9.50
C LEU A 15 0.31 0.97 -9.83
N ARG A 16 -0.63 0.73 -8.92
CA ARG A 16 -2.03 1.16 -9.07
C ARG A 16 -2.13 2.68 -9.21
N ARG A 17 -1.53 3.45 -8.30
CA ARG A 17 -1.51 4.92 -8.39
C ARG A 17 -0.91 5.41 -9.69
N LEU A 18 0.18 4.78 -10.14
CA LEU A 18 0.83 5.12 -11.40
C LEU A 18 -0.12 4.90 -12.60
N LEU A 19 -0.77 3.75 -12.68
CA LEU A 19 -1.73 3.43 -13.75
C LEU A 19 -2.95 4.35 -13.70
N ASP A 20 -3.49 4.63 -12.51
CA ASP A 20 -4.59 5.57 -12.29
C ASP A 20 -4.21 6.99 -12.81
N SER A 21 -2.99 7.45 -12.50
CA SER A 21 -2.48 8.75 -12.94
C SER A 21 -2.31 8.85 -14.47
N PHE A 22 -2.11 7.71 -15.13
CA PHE A 22 -2.03 7.62 -16.59
C PHE A 22 -3.40 7.36 -17.26
N GLY A 23 -4.45 7.12 -16.47
CA GLY A 23 -5.78 6.77 -17.00
C GLY A 23 -5.83 5.37 -17.61
N ILE A 24 -4.86 4.51 -17.34
CA ILE A 24 -4.79 3.14 -17.85
C ILE A 24 -5.75 2.26 -17.05
N GLN A 25 -6.61 1.53 -17.75
CA GLN A 25 -7.55 0.61 -17.14
C GLN A 25 -6.86 -0.71 -16.78
N TYR A 26 -7.04 -1.14 -15.53
CA TYR A 26 -6.45 -2.38 -15.04
C TYR A 26 -7.40 -3.17 -14.15
N ARG A 27 -7.05 -4.44 -13.94
CA ARG A 27 -7.62 -5.32 -12.91
C ARG A 27 -6.48 -5.86 -12.07
N VAL A 28 -6.74 -6.14 -10.81
CA VAL A 28 -5.76 -6.75 -9.88
C VAL A 28 -6.23 -8.12 -9.48
N LEU A 29 -5.37 -9.12 -9.59
CA LEU A 29 -5.55 -10.44 -8.99
C LEU A 29 -4.60 -10.60 -7.81
N TYR A 30 -5.16 -10.77 -6.62
CA TYR A 30 -4.42 -11.27 -5.47
C TYR A 30 -4.54 -12.78 -5.36
N THR A 31 -3.41 -13.49 -5.27
CA THR A 31 -3.39 -14.94 -5.10
C THR A 31 -3.51 -15.37 -3.63
N ASN A 32 -4.02 -14.50 -2.76
CA ASN A 32 -4.47 -14.81 -1.41
C ASN A 32 -6.00 -14.98 -1.36
N PHE A 33 -6.52 -15.16 -0.16
CA PHE A 33 -7.94 -15.34 0.11
C PHE A 33 -8.59 -14.05 0.68
N GLU A 34 -8.17 -12.88 0.19
CA GLU A 34 -8.77 -11.60 0.58
C GLU A 34 -10.24 -11.54 0.17
N THR A 35 -11.09 -11.02 1.05
CA THR A 35 -12.54 -10.96 0.81
C THR A 35 -13.08 -9.53 0.81
N ASP A 36 -12.31 -8.55 1.30
CA ASP A 36 -12.69 -7.13 1.31
C ASP A 36 -12.06 -6.39 0.12
N VAL A 37 -12.50 -6.74 -1.07
CA VAL A 37 -11.96 -6.25 -2.35
C VAL A 37 -12.83 -5.15 -2.96
N ASP A 38 -12.22 -4.25 -3.76
CA ASP A 38 -12.92 -3.31 -4.63
C ASP A 38 -13.25 -3.95 -5.99
N LYS A 39 -14.01 -3.23 -6.84
CA LYS A 39 -14.45 -3.75 -8.15
C LYS A 39 -13.30 -4.02 -9.13
N ALA A 40 -12.16 -3.35 -8.98
CA ALA A 40 -10.98 -3.57 -9.81
C ALA A 40 -10.13 -4.75 -9.30
N THR A 41 -10.43 -5.28 -8.13
CA THR A 41 -9.65 -6.29 -7.43
C THR A 41 -10.37 -7.63 -7.38
N ILE A 42 -9.67 -8.69 -7.74
CA ILE A 42 -10.09 -10.09 -7.64
C ILE A 42 -9.12 -10.79 -6.68
N SER A 43 -9.61 -11.70 -5.87
CA SER A 43 -8.79 -12.64 -5.10
C SER A 43 -9.22 -14.07 -5.35
N LEU A 44 -8.49 -15.06 -4.83
CA LEU A 44 -8.93 -16.45 -4.95
C LEU A 44 -10.31 -16.68 -4.32
N ALA A 45 -10.59 -16.06 -3.17
CA ALA A 45 -11.89 -16.18 -2.52
C ALA A 45 -12.97 -15.33 -3.21
N SER A 46 -12.65 -14.07 -3.56
CA SER A 46 -13.63 -13.18 -4.13
C SER A 46 -14.11 -13.62 -5.53
N SER A 47 -13.30 -14.38 -6.26
CA SER A 47 -13.71 -14.95 -7.55
C SER A 47 -14.92 -15.90 -7.46
N PHE A 48 -15.21 -16.41 -6.26
CA PHE A 48 -16.40 -17.23 -5.97
C PHE A 48 -17.50 -16.44 -5.25
N SER A 49 -17.11 -15.47 -4.41
CA SER A 49 -18.05 -14.71 -3.56
C SER A 49 -18.75 -13.57 -4.30
N TYR A 50 -18.14 -12.98 -5.32
CA TYR A 50 -18.65 -11.82 -6.05
C TYR A 50 -18.98 -12.23 -7.49
N SER A 51 -20.25 -12.15 -7.85
CA SER A 51 -20.75 -12.60 -9.15
C SER A 51 -21.31 -11.48 -10.02
N SER A 52 -21.61 -10.32 -9.41
CA SER A 52 -22.29 -9.21 -10.09
C SER A 52 -21.84 -7.85 -9.56
N ASP A 53 -22.16 -6.78 -10.30
CA ASP A 53 -21.94 -5.40 -9.87
C ASP A 53 -22.72 -5.03 -8.59
N GLU A 54 -23.80 -5.73 -8.30
CA GLU A 54 -24.60 -5.51 -7.08
C GLU A 54 -23.83 -5.91 -5.82
N ASP A 55 -22.88 -6.87 -5.91
CA ASP A 55 -22.10 -7.35 -4.77
C ASP A 55 -21.13 -6.29 -4.26
N TYR A 56 -20.81 -5.31 -5.11
CA TYR A 56 -19.94 -4.14 -4.78
C TYR A 56 -20.74 -2.92 -4.31
N LYS A 57 -22.04 -3.08 -3.97
CA LYS A 57 -22.88 -2.00 -3.47
C LYS A 57 -23.21 -2.19 -2.00
N GLY A 58 -23.29 -1.09 -1.26
CA GLY A 58 -23.61 -1.07 0.17
C GLY A 58 -22.68 -0.15 0.92
N GLN A 59 -22.74 -0.23 2.24
CA GLN A 59 -21.87 0.50 3.16
C GLN A 59 -21.39 -0.48 4.23
N PRO A 60 -20.23 -0.22 4.86
CA PRO A 60 -19.74 -1.05 5.94
C PRO A 60 -20.79 -1.20 7.05
N LEU A 61 -20.91 -2.40 7.58
CA LEU A 61 -21.89 -2.71 8.63
C LEU A 61 -21.59 -1.91 9.91
N PHE A 62 -22.53 -1.10 10.34
CA PHE A 62 -22.43 -0.43 11.64
C PHE A 62 -22.61 -1.46 12.76
N PHE A 63 -21.82 -1.37 13.83
CA PHE A 63 -21.77 -2.44 14.85
C PHE A 63 -23.14 -2.76 15.48
N ASN A 64 -24.02 -1.76 15.58
CA ASN A 64 -25.35 -1.93 16.18
C ASN A 64 -26.37 -2.56 15.22
N ASP A 65 -26.03 -2.64 13.92
CA ASP A 65 -26.85 -3.30 12.90
C ASP A 65 -26.48 -4.78 12.72
N LEU A 66 -25.48 -5.24 13.49
CA LEU A 66 -25.11 -6.64 13.49
C LEU A 66 -26.29 -7.50 13.99
N SER A 67 -26.70 -8.45 13.17
CA SER A 67 -27.79 -9.38 13.54
C SER A 67 -27.29 -10.34 14.64
N VAL A 68 -27.91 -10.23 15.82
CA VAL A 68 -27.64 -11.11 16.96
C VAL A 68 -28.94 -11.79 17.42
N PRO A 69 -28.87 -12.94 18.11
CA PRO A 69 -30.06 -13.59 18.65
C PRO A 69 -30.89 -12.66 19.55
N LEU A 70 -32.21 -12.90 19.57
CA LEU A 70 -33.13 -12.13 20.38
C LEU A 70 -32.72 -12.21 21.87
N TYR A 71 -32.75 -11.07 22.57
CA TYR A 71 -32.34 -10.86 23.96
C TYR A 71 -30.83 -10.84 24.21
N TRP A 72 -29.97 -10.97 23.20
CA TRP A 72 -28.56 -10.69 23.35
C TRP A 72 -28.31 -9.17 23.29
N GLU A 73 -27.34 -8.70 24.07
CA GLU A 73 -27.06 -7.28 24.24
C GLU A 73 -25.67 -6.91 23.76
N LEU A 74 -25.55 -5.74 23.15
CA LEU A 74 -24.26 -5.18 22.74
C LEU A 74 -23.79 -4.16 23.79
N TRP A 75 -22.63 -4.41 24.38
CA TRP A 75 -22.04 -3.56 25.40
C TRP A 75 -20.69 -3.03 24.92
N THR A 76 -20.53 -1.70 24.89
CA THR A 76 -19.26 -1.06 24.52
C THR A 76 -18.48 -0.70 25.78
N LEU A 77 -17.28 -1.27 25.92
CA LEU A 77 -16.34 -1.02 27.01
C LEU A 77 -15.07 -0.39 26.42
N GLY A 78 -14.91 0.92 26.55
CA GLY A 78 -13.83 1.65 25.89
C GLY A 78 -13.93 1.61 24.37
N ILE A 79 -12.94 1.03 23.70
CA ILE A 79 -12.90 0.89 22.24
C ILE A 79 -13.43 -0.46 21.73
N THR A 80 -13.72 -1.40 22.62
CA THR A 80 -14.17 -2.75 22.27
C THR A 80 -15.67 -2.90 22.55
N THR A 81 -16.38 -3.49 21.61
CA THR A 81 -17.80 -3.86 21.76
C THR A 81 -17.91 -5.36 21.92
N TYR A 82 -18.66 -5.78 22.92
CA TYR A 82 -18.94 -7.17 23.23
C TYR A 82 -20.41 -7.49 23.04
N ILE A 83 -20.70 -8.76 22.79
CA ILE A 83 -22.05 -9.32 22.73
C ILE A 83 -22.25 -10.24 23.91
N PHE A 84 -23.34 -10.05 24.66
CA PHE A 84 -23.67 -10.81 25.86
C PHE A 84 -25.01 -11.51 25.71
N ASP A 85 -25.10 -12.72 26.30
CA ASP A 85 -26.30 -13.47 26.56
C ASP A 85 -26.46 -13.55 28.10
N GLY A 86 -27.20 -12.61 28.67
CA GLY A 86 -27.24 -12.39 30.10
C GLY A 86 -25.88 -11.96 30.66
N GLN A 87 -25.21 -12.85 31.41
CA GLN A 87 -23.86 -12.59 31.94
C GLN A 87 -22.74 -13.22 31.10
N ASP A 88 -23.08 -14.08 30.18
CA ASP A 88 -22.12 -14.79 29.34
C ASP A 88 -21.68 -13.95 28.15
N ARG A 89 -20.39 -13.68 28.04
CA ARG A 89 -19.81 -13.03 26.87
C ARG A 89 -19.77 -14.00 25.70
N ARG A 90 -20.52 -13.71 24.64
CA ARG A 90 -20.67 -14.56 23.46
C ARG A 90 -19.80 -14.17 22.31
N ALA A 91 -19.45 -12.90 22.18
CA ALA A 91 -18.56 -12.43 21.13
C ALA A 91 -17.86 -11.11 21.48
N SER A 92 -16.84 -10.79 20.70
CA SER A 92 -16.26 -9.43 20.61
C SER A 92 -16.30 -8.95 19.16
N ILE A 93 -16.57 -7.66 18.99
CA ILE A 93 -16.59 -6.99 17.69
C ILE A 93 -15.28 -6.23 17.52
N ILE A 94 -14.56 -6.53 16.45
CA ILE A 94 -13.37 -5.81 16.00
C ILE A 94 -13.84 -4.80 14.96
N LEU A 95 -13.59 -3.51 15.23
CA LEU A 95 -13.95 -2.42 14.33
C LEU A 95 -12.86 -2.20 13.27
N ARG A 96 -13.23 -1.55 12.17
CA ARG A 96 -12.29 -1.07 11.16
C ARG A 96 -11.40 0.04 11.76
N GLU A 97 -10.30 0.36 11.08
CA GLU A 97 -9.27 1.30 11.58
C GLU A 97 -9.83 2.69 11.92
N ASN A 98 -10.81 3.18 11.15
CA ASN A 98 -11.51 4.40 11.50
C ASN A 98 -12.55 4.15 12.61
N LEU A 99 -12.10 4.25 13.87
CA LEU A 99 -12.93 4.01 15.06
C LEU A 99 -14.12 4.98 15.19
N LYS A 100 -14.11 6.13 14.48
CA LYS A 100 -15.23 7.09 14.50
C LYS A 100 -16.46 6.54 13.80
N ASP A 101 -16.26 5.74 12.76
CA ASP A 101 -17.36 5.18 11.96
C ASP A 101 -18.00 3.96 12.61
N ARG A 102 -17.33 3.35 13.59
CA ARG A 102 -17.79 2.17 14.35
C ARG A 102 -18.32 1.05 13.47
N THR A 103 -17.66 0.79 12.35
CA THR A 103 -18.04 -0.24 11.40
C THR A 103 -17.30 -1.55 11.68
N VAL A 104 -18.00 -2.66 11.49
CA VAL A 104 -17.51 -4.00 11.80
C VAL A 104 -16.47 -4.43 10.77
N LYS A 105 -15.34 -4.95 11.26
CA LYS A 105 -14.34 -5.67 10.47
C LYS A 105 -14.47 -7.17 10.70
N GLN A 106 -14.50 -7.58 11.99
CA GLN A 106 -14.63 -8.98 12.38
C GLN A 106 -15.53 -9.14 13.60
N VAL A 107 -16.09 -10.32 13.75
CA VAL A 107 -16.76 -10.78 14.97
C VAL A 107 -16.13 -12.07 15.43
N HIS A 108 -15.59 -12.07 16.65
CA HIS A 108 -15.00 -13.26 17.27
C HIS A 108 -16.02 -13.90 18.21
N TRP A 109 -16.55 -15.05 17.85
CA TRP A 109 -17.55 -15.78 18.59
C TRP A 109 -16.92 -16.69 19.64
N PHE A 110 -17.42 -16.65 20.86
CA PHE A 110 -16.89 -17.41 21.98
C PHE A 110 -17.73 -18.65 22.32
N GLY A 111 -17.05 -19.74 22.65
CA GLY A 111 -17.60 -20.93 23.30
C GLY A 111 -17.46 -20.88 24.82
N GLN A 112 -17.47 -22.05 25.43
CA GLN A 112 -17.24 -22.18 26.87
C GLN A 112 -15.86 -21.65 27.28
N GLY A 113 -15.79 -20.89 28.38
CA GLY A 113 -14.55 -20.35 28.89
C GLY A 113 -13.96 -19.23 28.04
N GLU A 114 -14.79 -18.57 27.24
CA GLU A 114 -14.41 -17.46 26.35
C GLU A 114 -13.34 -17.81 25.28
N LYS A 115 -13.24 -19.08 24.92
CA LYS A 115 -12.42 -19.50 23.80
C LYS A 115 -13.08 -19.08 22.49
N VAL A 116 -12.29 -18.54 21.55
CA VAL A 116 -12.79 -18.21 20.21
C VAL A 116 -13.04 -19.51 19.43
N LEU A 117 -14.28 -19.73 19.01
CA LEU A 117 -14.68 -20.88 18.19
C LEU A 117 -14.84 -20.53 16.72
N ALA A 118 -15.25 -19.29 16.44
CA ALA A 118 -15.43 -18.85 15.07
C ALA A 118 -15.09 -17.35 14.93
N ILE A 119 -14.64 -16.97 13.74
CA ILE A 119 -14.36 -15.58 13.37
C ILE A 119 -15.10 -15.31 12.07
N ASP A 120 -16.01 -14.33 12.10
CA ASP A 120 -16.69 -13.82 10.92
C ASP A 120 -15.96 -12.58 10.41
N ASP A 121 -15.66 -12.53 9.11
CA ASP A 121 -15.11 -11.35 8.41
C ASP A 121 -16.22 -10.64 7.63
N TYR A 122 -16.27 -9.32 7.73
CA TYR A 122 -17.22 -8.46 7.03
C TYR A 122 -16.49 -7.53 6.05
N ASN A 123 -17.03 -7.39 4.85
CA ASN A 123 -16.46 -6.49 3.84
C ASN A 123 -16.96 -5.05 3.99
N ARG A 124 -16.40 -4.15 3.17
CA ARG A 124 -16.76 -2.73 3.07
C ARG A 124 -18.20 -2.47 2.56
N TYR A 125 -18.89 -3.49 2.08
CA TYR A 125 -20.26 -3.41 1.57
C TYR A 125 -21.29 -3.91 2.57
N GLY A 126 -20.85 -4.34 3.77
CA GLY A 126 -21.71 -4.62 4.92
C GLY A 126 -22.21 -6.05 5.04
N TRP A 127 -21.67 -7.00 4.27
CA TRP A 127 -22.06 -8.41 4.41
C TRP A 127 -20.90 -9.30 4.82
N ARG A 128 -21.21 -10.43 5.50
CA ARG A 128 -20.23 -11.41 5.93
C ARG A 128 -19.67 -12.15 4.72
N THR A 129 -18.38 -12.13 4.55
CA THR A 129 -17.69 -12.77 3.41
C THR A 129 -17.01 -14.07 3.78
N LYS A 130 -16.62 -14.23 5.04
CA LYS A 130 -15.92 -15.43 5.49
C LYS A 130 -16.27 -15.75 6.94
N GLN A 131 -16.31 -17.03 7.26
CA GLN A 131 -16.29 -17.53 8.62
C GLN A 131 -15.13 -18.53 8.76
N ARG A 132 -14.28 -18.32 9.73
CA ARG A 132 -13.24 -19.26 10.15
C ARG A 132 -13.72 -20.03 11.36
N LEU A 133 -13.70 -21.35 11.29
CA LEU A 133 -13.93 -22.21 12.44
C LEU A 133 -12.59 -22.65 13.04
N LEU A 134 -12.54 -22.65 14.38
CA LEU A 134 -11.35 -23.00 15.16
C LEU A 134 -11.63 -24.23 16.01
N ASP A 135 -10.60 -25.01 16.30
CA ASP A 135 -10.65 -26.09 17.27
C ASP A 135 -10.51 -25.58 18.73
N ASP A 136 -10.55 -26.50 19.66
CA ASP A 136 -10.40 -26.20 21.10
C ASP A 136 -9.03 -25.61 21.47
N GLU A 137 -8.03 -25.80 20.63
CA GLU A 137 -6.66 -25.26 20.79
C GLU A 137 -6.47 -23.92 20.08
N GLY A 138 -7.50 -23.43 19.37
CA GLY A 138 -7.49 -22.17 18.63
C GLY A 138 -6.84 -22.28 17.24
N GLN A 139 -6.63 -23.51 16.74
CA GLN A 139 -6.10 -23.73 15.39
C GLN A 139 -7.24 -23.64 14.36
N ALA A 140 -6.96 -23.04 13.20
CA ALA A 140 -7.94 -22.96 12.13
C ALA A 140 -8.22 -24.36 11.53
N LEU A 141 -9.50 -24.73 11.49
CA LEU A 141 -9.98 -25.97 10.87
C LEU A 141 -10.41 -25.72 9.43
N ILE A 142 -11.32 -24.77 9.24
CA ILE A 142 -11.92 -24.49 7.95
C ILE A 142 -12.25 -23.00 7.81
N ASP A 143 -11.99 -22.44 6.63
CA ASP A 143 -12.51 -21.17 6.19
C ASP A 143 -13.67 -21.40 5.22
N ILE A 144 -14.84 -20.86 5.55
CA ILE A 144 -16.06 -20.91 4.78
C ILE A 144 -16.27 -19.55 4.14
N TYR A 145 -16.36 -19.47 2.82
CA TYR A 145 -16.57 -18.23 2.09
C TYR A 145 -18.01 -18.14 1.60
N PHE A 146 -18.58 -16.95 1.70
CA PHE A 146 -19.99 -16.69 1.40
C PHE A 146 -20.12 -15.71 0.23
N ASN A 147 -21.21 -15.83 -0.51
CA ASN A 147 -21.69 -14.79 -1.39
C ASN A 147 -22.56 -13.77 -0.63
N ARG A 148 -23.04 -12.75 -1.32
CA ARG A 148 -23.91 -11.72 -0.72
C ARG A 148 -25.22 -12.28 -0.13
N ASN A 149 -25.76 -13.35 -0.70
CA ASN A 149 -26.97 -14.01 -0.20
C ASN A 149 -26.71 -14.90 1.02
N GLN A 150 -25.48 -14.94 1.52
CA GLN A 150 -25.02 -15.79 2.63
C GLN A 150 -25.07 -17.28 2.30
N GLU A 151 -24.96 -17.63 1.01
CA GLU A 151 -24.75 -19.00 0.57
C GLU A 151 -23.25 -19.33 0.61
N GLU A 152 -22.90 -20.53 1.06
CA GLU A 152 -21.52 -21.01 1.06
C GLU A 152 -21.09 -21.28 -0.38
N VAL A 153 -19.95 -20.71 -0.80
CA VAL A 153 -19.46 -20.81 -2.19
C VAL A 153 -18.12 -21.51 -2.29
N LEU A 154 -17.26 -21.38 -1.28
CA LEU A 154 -15.94 -22.02 -1.24
C LEU A 154 -15.66 -22.47 0.19
N LEU A 155 -15.22 -23.71 0.36
CA LEU A 155 -14.74 -24.26 1.63
C LEU A 155 -13.24 -24.51 1.52
N HIS A 156 -12.46 -24.05 2.49
CA HIS A 156 -11.03 -24.27 2.56
C HIS A 156 -10.69 -25.02 3.83
N TYR A 157 -10.39 -26.30 3.73
CA TYR A 157 -9.93 -27.16 4.81
C TYR A 157 -8.46 -26.90 5.09
N ILE A 158 -8.17 -26.12 6.14
CA ILE A 158 -6.86 -25.52 6.38
C ILE A 158 -5.78 -26.57 6.67
N GLN A 159 -6.11 -27.56 7.50
CA GLN A 159 -5.15 -28.58 7.93
C GLN A 159 -4.85 -29.58 6.81
N GLU A 160 -5.86 -29.97 6.05
CA GLU A 160 -5.75 -30.90 4.93
C GLU A 160 -5.28 -30.23 3.65
N GLY A 161 -5.46 -28.90 3.52
CA GLY A 161 -4.98 -28.07 2.44
C GLY A 161 -5.81 -28.11 1.16
N TYR A 162 -6.91 -28.86 1.08
CA TYR A 162 -7.78 -28.91 -0.08
C TYR A 162 -8.93 -27.91 0.00
N LEU A 163 -9.54 -27.59 -1.16
CA LEU A 163 -10.66 -26.66 -1.24
C LEU A 163 -11.83 -27.31 -2.03
N ILE A 164 -13.04 -26.90 -1.67
CA ILE A 164 -14.28 -27.34 -2.36
C ILE A 164 -15.04 -26.11 -2.82
N ASP A 165 -15.19 -25.96 -4.12
CA ASP A 165 -16.11 -25.00 -4.74
C ASP A 165 -17.51 -25.64 -4.79
N GLN A 166 -18.46 -25.02 -4.12
CA GLN A 166 -19.87 -25.45 -4.09
C GLN A 166 -20.61 -24.89 -5.30
N GLY A 167 -20.30 -25.44 -6.47
CA GLY A 167 -20.81 -24.93 -7.75
C GLY A 167 -22.32 -24.72 -7.81
N SER A 168 -22.75 -23.72 -8.57
CA SER A 168 -24.16 -23.27 -8.71
C SER A 168 -25.17 -24.31 -9.21
N GLU A 169 -24.71 -25.47 -9.69
CA GLU A 169 -25.56 -26.54 -10.23
C GLU A 169 -25.45 -27.87 -9.43
N GLY A 170 -24.95 -27.82 -8.18
CA GLY A 170 -24.77 -29.01 -7.35
C GLY A 170 -23.65 -29.95 -7.84
N ARG A 171 -22.67 -29.42 -8.57
CA ARG A 171 -21.45 -30.11 -8.97
C ARG A 171 -20.27 -29.47 -8.26
N ASP A 172 -19.93 -30.04 -7.13
CA ASP A 172 -18.76 -29.60 -6.39
C ASP A 172 -17.48 -29.88 -7.17
N ARG A 173 -16.55 -28.90 -7.16
CA ARG A 173 -15.19 -29.07 -7.67
C ARG A 173 -14.23 -29.10 -6.50
N ILE A 174 -13.33 -30.09 -6.49
CA ILE A 174 -12.32 -30.21 -5.45
C ILE A 174 -10.97 -29.78 -6.03
N PHE A 175 -10.31 -28.87 -5.35
CA PHE A 175 -8.94 -28.44 -5.65
C PHE A 175 -7.98 -29.04 -4.63
N SER A 176 -6.90 -29.61 -5.10
CA SER A 176 -5.89 -30.27 -4.25
C SER A 176 -5.12 -29.30 -3.34
N GLY A 177 -5.23 -28.00 -3.61
CA GLY A 177 -4.61 -26.94 -2.83
C GLY A 177 -4.69 -25.58 -3.52
N LYS A 178 -4.05 -24.59 -2.91
CA LYS A 178 -4.02 -23.20 -3.38
C LYS A 178 -3.51 -23.06 -4.82
N GLU A 179 -2.47 -23.82 -5.19
CA GLU A 179 -1.89 -23.75 -6.55
C GLU A 179 -2.88 -24.21 -7.61
N ASP A 180 -3.59 -25.30 -7.35
CA ASP A 180 -4.60 -25.86 -8.25
C ASP A 180 -5.76 -24.87 -8.44
N LEU A 181 -6.25 -24.29 -7.34
CA LEU A 181 -7.24 -23.22 -7.36
C LEU A 181 -6.74 -22.00 -8.15
N THR A 182 -5.49 -21.58 -7.92
CA THR A 182 -4.89 -20.43 -8.61
C THR A 182 -4.87 -20.65 -10.13
N LYS A 183 -4.49 -21.84 -10.59
CA LYS A 183 -4.51 -22.20 -12.02
C LYS A 183 -5.93 -22.11 -12.60
N ALA A 184 -6.92 -22.62 -11.87
CA ALA A 184 -8.31 -22.58 -12.31
C ALA A 184 -8.83 -21.14 -12.41
N VAL A 185 -8.56 -20.29 -11.40
CA VAL A 185 -8.95 -18.88 -11.40
C VAL A 185 -8.24 -18.12 -12.54
N LEU A 186 -6.94 -18.32 -12.72
CA LEU A 186 -6.20 -17.72 -13.83
C LEU A 186 -6.80 -18.10 -15.19
N THR A 187 -7.12 -19.38 -15.40
CA THR A 187 -7.74 -19.84 -16.66
C THR A 187 -9.09 -19.17 -16.92
N GLN A 188 -9.85 -18.84 -15.86
CA GLN A 188 -11.14 -18.17 -15.97
C GLN A 188 -11.04 -16.68 -16.26
N ILE A 189 -10.07 -15.99 -15.65
CA ILE A 189 -10.00 -14.51 -15.70
C ILE A 189 -9.06 -13.96 -16.76
N LEU A 190 -8.06 -14.73 -17.23
CA LEU A 190 -7.15 -14.29 -18.27
C LEU A 190 -7.88 -14.09 -19.58
N LYS A 191 -7.66 -12.93 -20.19
CA LYS A 191 -8.15 -12.61 -21.53
C LYS A 191 -7.00 -12.84 -22.52
N SER A 192 -7.33 -13.26 -23.75
CA SER A 192 -6.35 -13.29 -24.81
C SER A 192 -5.77 -11.89 -25.02
N ASP A 193 -4.47 -11.80 -25.21
CA ASP A 193 -3.72 -10.57 -25.55
C ASP A 193 -3.75 -9.47 -24.47
N GLU A 194 -4.10 -9.79 -23.22
CA GLU A 194 -4.04 -8.84 -22.11
C GLU A 194 -2.63 -8.76 -21.54
N PRO A 195 -2.00 -7.57 -21.46
CA PRO A 195 -0.70 -7.42 -20.78
C PRO A 195 -0.80 -7.80 -19.31
N ILE A 196 0.19 -8.54 -18.80
CA ILE A 196 0.26 -9.02 -17.43
C ILE A 196 1.47 -8.42 -16.73
N ILE A 197 1.26 -7.74 -15.61
CA ILE A 197 2.33 -7.35 -14.68
C ILE A 197 2.25 -8.28 -13.47
N CYS A 198 3.19 -9.20 -13.36
CA CYS A 198 3.24 -10.20 -12.29
C CYS A 198 4.27 -9.81 -11.22
N MET A 199 3.89 -9.90 -9.95
CA MET A 199 4.77 -9.68 -8.79
C MET A 199 5.05 -10.98 -8.03
N ASP A 200 4.46 -12.11 -8.45
CA ASP A 200 4.69 -13.43 -7.87
C ASP A 200 5.56 -14.28 -8.82
N SER A 201 6.84 -14.42 -8.45
CA SER A 201 7.79 -15.18 -9.25
C SER A 201 7.39 -16.64 -9.50
N ASN A 202 6.62 -17.24 -8.57
CA ASN A 202 6.19 -18.63 -8.69
C ASN A 202 5.16 -18.85 -9.81
N LEU A 203 4.47 -17.78 -10.23
CA LEU A 203 3.48 -17.86 -11.31
C LEU A 203 4.07 -17.64 -12.69
N ILE A 204 5.29 -17.11 -12.79
CA ILE A 204 5.93 -16.81 -14.07
C ILE A 204 5.94 -18.00 -15.04
N PRO A 205 6.33 -19.23 -14.63
CA PRO A 205 6.32 -20.39 -15.54
C PRO A 205 4.93 -20.73 -16.10
N ILE A 206 3.88 -20.52 -15.29
CA ILE A 206 2.49 -20.78 -15.70
C ILE A 206 2.02 -19.71 -16.70
N LEU A 207 2.29 -18.45 -16.37
CA LEU A 207 1.88 -17.30 -17.17
C LEU A 207 2.64 -17.27 -18.52
N GLN A 208 3.91 -17.65 -18.54
CA GLN A 208 4.70 -17.72 -19.74
C GLN A 208 4.12 -18.71 -20.77
N LEU A 209 3.52 -19.82 -20.30
CA LEU A 209 2.85 -20.78 -21.18
C LEU A 209 1.54 -20.24 -21.77
N GLN A 210 0.88 -19.30 -21.09
CA GLN A 210 -0.42 -18.76 -21.49
C GLN A 210 -0.31 -17.44 -22.27
N GLN A 211 0.67 -16.59 -21.89
CA GLN A 211 0.87 -15.23 -22.44
C GLN A 211 2.37 -14.94 -22.63
N PRO A 212 3.07 -15.62 -23.55
CA PRO A 212 4.53 -15.52 -23.63
C PRO A 212 5.03 -14.13 -24.05
N ASN A 213 4.26 -13.35 -24.78
CA ASN A 213 4.72 -12.11 -25.41
C ASN A 213 4.39 -10.83 -24.64
N ARG A 214 3.65 -10.91 -23.52
CA ARG A 214 3.14 -9.74 -22.77
C ARG A 214 3.28 -9.87 -21.27
N LEU A 215 4.27 -10.65 -20.84
CA LEU A 215 4.54 -10.88 -19.44
C LEU A 215 5.63 -9.94 -18.94
N VAL A 216 5.27 -9.11 -17.99
CA VAL A 216 6.18 -8.20 -17.30
C VAL A 216 6.28 -8.65 -15.85
N TYR A 217 7.50 -8.70 -15.32
CA TYR A 217 7.70 -8.92 -13.89
C TYR A 217 7.94 -7.59 -13.18
N CYS A 218 7.30 -7.37 -12.05
CA CYS A 218 7.52 -6.19 -11.21
C CYS A 218 7.97 -6.60 -9.82
N SER A 219 9.10 -6.04 -9.37
CA SER A 219 9.70 -6.31 -8.06
C SER A 219 9.99 -5.01 -7.30
N ALA A 220 10.04 -5.10 -5.98
CA ALA A 220 10.54 -4.02 -5.13
C ALA A 220 12.06 -3.86 -5.29
N SER A 221 12.80 -4.97 -5.43
CA SER A 221 14.26 -4.99 -5.39
C SER A 221 14.88 -5.82 -6.52
N HIS A 222 16.20 -5.80 -6.59
CA HIS A 222 17.00 -6.60 -7.53
C HIS A 222 17.13 -8.07 -7.10
N ASP A 223 16.63 -8.44 -5.92
CA ASP A 223 16.85 -9.78 -5.38
C ASP A 223 16.09 -10.84 -6.19
N GLY A 224 16.75 -11.94 -6.49
CA GLY A 224 16.16 -13.08 -7.18
C GLY A 224 15.82 -12.88 -8.66
N LEU A 225 16.19 -11.73 -9.28
CA LEU A 225 15.85 -11.44 -10.68
C LEU A 225 16.58 -12.32 -11.70
N GLU A 226 17.75 -12.85 -11.36
CA GLU A 226 18.62 -13.57 -12.30
C GLU A 226 17.94 -14.78 -12.97
N HIS A 227 17.02 -15.42 -12.25
CA HIS A 227 16.24 -16.55 -12.75
C HIS A 227 14.98 -16.17 -13.53
N ILE A 228 14.53 -14.92 -13.41
CA ILE A 228 13.25 -14.45 -13.94
C ILE A 228 13.44 -13.65 -15.23
N GLN A 229 14.49 -12.86 -15.35
CA GLN A 229 14.71 -11.95 -16.49
C GLN A 229 14.66 -12.66 -17.86
N ASN A 230 15.07 -13.91 -17.93
CA ASN A 230 15.01 -14.69 -19.17
C ASN A 230 13.63 -15.33 -19.45
N GLN A 231 12.68 -15.16 -18.53
CA GLN A 231 11.35 -15.76 -18.60
C GLN A 231 10.25 -14.72 -18.84
N VAL A 232 10.60 -13.43 -18.87
CA VAL A 232 9.67 -12.32 -19.04
C VAL A 232 10.17 -11.36 -20.10
N ASN A 233 9.27 -10.60 -20.71
CA ASN A 233 9.61 -9.62 -21.73
C ASN A 233 10.31 -8.40 -21.13
N HIS A 234 9.82 -7.94 -19.98
CA HIS A 234 10.37 -6.77 -19.29
C HIS A 234 10.36 -7.00 -17.78
N THR A 235 11.27 -6.29 -17.09
CA THR A 235 11.31 -6.28 -15.62
C THR A 235 11.26 -4.84 -15.12
N LEU A 236 10.28 -4.56 -14.27
CA LEU A 236 10.08 -3.28 -13.61
C LEU A 236 10.62 -3.33 -12.17
N ILE A 237 11.24 -2.26 -11.73
CA ILE A 237 11.71 -2.07 -10.36
C ILE A 237 10.97 -0.89 -9.73
N ALA A 238 10.19 -1.17 -8.68
CA ALA A 238 9.36 -0.17 -8.03
C ALA A 238 10.16 0.79 -7.14
N ASN A 239 11.17 0.28 -6.44
CA ASN A 239 11.98 1.09 -5.54
C ASN A 239 13.04 1.90 -6.31
N TYR A 240 13.48 2.97 -5.65
CA TYR A 240 14.59 3.77 -6.14
C TYR A 240 15.93 3.04 -5.99
N TYR A 241 16.79 3.19 -6.99
CA TYR A 241 18.20 2.76 -6.96
C TYR A 241 19.10 3.86 -7.51
N PRO A 242 20.22 4.15 -6.86
CA PRO A 242 21.22 5.07 -7.41
C PRO A 242 21.86 4.47 -8.68
N GLN A 243 22.43 5.34 -9.53
CA GLN A 243 22.93 4.96 -10.86
C GLN A 243 23.93 3.79 -10.82
N GLU A 244 24.82 3.80 -9.81
CA GLU A 244 25.90 2.82 -9.66
C GLU A 244 25.35 1.42 -9.33
N GLU A 245 24.16 1.35 -8.78
CA GLU A 245 23.50 0.10 -8.41
C GLU A 245 22.48 -0.35 -9.46
N ARG A 246 22.18 0.47 -10.48
CA ARG A 246 21.21 0.12 -11.53
C ARG A 246 21.78 -0.94 -12.46
N ARG A 247 20.96 -1.94 -12.78
CA ARG A 247 21.30 -3.02 -13.69
C ARG A 247 20.72 -2.73 -15.08
N SER A 248 21.46 -3.10 -16.13
CA SER A 248 20.99 -2.98 -17.52
C SER A 248 19.80 -3.89 -17.80
N GLY A 249 18.88 -3.43 -18.66
CA GLY A 249 17.69 -4.20 -19.02
C GLY A 249 16.55 -4.14 -18.00
N LEU A 250 16.67 -3.30 -16.96
CA LEU A 250 15.60 -3.05 -15.99
C LEU A 250 15.02 -1.67 -16.19
N ILE A 251 13.71 -1.54 -15.97
CA ILE A 251 12.96 -0.30 -16.02
C ILE A 251 12.63 0.11 -14.58
N TYR A 252 13.03 1.32 -14.17
CA TYR A 252 12.83 1.83 -12.82
C TYR A 252 11.63 2.78 -12.78
N LEU A 253 10.73 2.59 -11.81
CA LEU A 253 9.47 3.35 -11.72
C LEU A 253 9.54 4.58 -10.79
N ALA A 254 10.59 4.69 -9.96
CA ALA A 254 10.70 5.78 -9.00
C ALA A 254 10.73 7.15 -9.70
N GLY A 255 9.81 8.03 -9.35
CA GLY A 255 9.62 9.35 -9.96
C GLY A 255 8.50 9.45 -11.00
N ALA A 256 8.07 8.32 -11.59
CA ALA A 256 7.08 8.33 -12.67
C ALA A 256 5.65 8.75 -12.25
N GLU A 257 5.33 8.75 -10.96
CA GLU A 257 4.02 9.17 -10.44
C GLU A 257 3.79 10.69 -10.51
N GLN A 258 4.83 11.48 -10.77
CA GLN A 258 4.78 12.94 -10.68
C GLN A 258 4.00 13.55 -11.86
N GLU A 259 2.96 14.34 -11.54
CA GLU A 259 2.17 15.08 -12.50
C GLU A 259 2.58 16.57 -12.52
N GLY A 260 3.38 16.94 -13.51
CA GLY A 260 3.82 18.35 -13.67
C GLY A 260 4.91 18.75 -12.67
N THR A 261 5.09 20.06 -12.51
CA THR A 261 6.05 20.62 -11.54
C THR A 261 5.29 21.20 -10.36
N LYS A 262 5.58 20.69 -9.16
CA LYS A 262 4.98 21.20 -7.92
C LYS A 262 5.31 22.67 -7.73
N THR A 263 4.29 23.46 -7.46
CA THR A 263 4.49 24.87 -7.09
C THR A 263 5.04 24.95 -5.66
N PHE A 264 6.05 25.78 -5.47
CA PHE A 264 6.64 25.98 -4.14
C PHE A 264 5.60 26.47 -3.13
N THR A 265 5.54 25.80 -1.99
CA THR A 265 4.83 26.23 -0.79
C THR A 265 5.84 26.35 0.35
N PRO A 266 5.77 27.41 1.19
CA PRO A 266 6.71 27.60 2.29
C PRO A 266 6.40 26.65 3.46
N GLN A 267 6.35 25.36 3.18
CA GLN A 267 6.07 24.30 4.16
C GLN A 267 7.16 23.26 4.12
N ALA A 268 7.78 23.02 5.27
CA ALA A 268 8.83 22.04 5.47
C ALA A 268 8.31 20.91 6.37
N MET A 269 8.60 19.68 5.96
CA MET A 269 8.23 18.47 6.69
C MET A 269 9.47 17.76 7.21
N VAL A 270 9.41 17.21 8.41
CA VAL A 270 10.37 16.25 8.96
C VAL A 270 9.63 15.11 9.63
N MET A 271 10.02 13.88 9.30
CA MET A 271 9.55 12.68 9.98
C MET A 271 10.66 12.14 10.87
N THR A 272 10.37 11.88 12.14
CA THR A 272 11.41 11.50 13.09
C THR A 272 11.01 10.34 13.99
N ALA A 273 12.00 9.49 14.32
CA ALA A 273 11.93 8.49 15.38
C ALA A 273 12.68 8.95 16.66
N SER A 274 13.25 10.17 16.66
CA SER A 274 14.08 10.68 17.76
C SER A 274 13.87 12.18 17.97
N GLU A 275 14.20 12.67 19.15
CA GLU A 275 14.17 14.10 19.47
C GLU A 275 15.40 14.87 18.95
N ASN A 276 16.40 14.16 18.40
CA ASN A 276 17.65 14.74 17.97
C ASN A 276 17.59 15.10 16.48
N ILE A 277 17.10 16.28 16.19
CA ILE A 277 17.03 16.87 14.84
C ILE A 277 18.00 18.05 14.83
N GLU A 278 19.04 17.95 14.01
CA GLU A 278 20.12 18.93 13.99
C GLU A 278 19.62 20.29 13.52
N GLY A 279 19.91 21.33 14.31
CA GLY A 279 19.63 22.72 13.97
C GLY A 279 18.16 23.11 13.85
N LEU A 280 17.20 22.21 14.12
CA LEU A 280 15.77 22.47 13.91
C LEU A 280 15.26 23.72 14.63
N ALA A 281 15.60 23.92 15.89
CA ALA A 281 15.17 25.09 16.65
C ALA A 281 15.70 26.40 16.03
N GLY A 282 16.93 26.38 15.56
CA GLY A 282 17.56 27.52 14.86
C GLY A 282 16.83 27.85 13.53
N LEU A 283 16.50 26.82 12.73
CA LEU A 283 15.74 27.01 11.50
C LEU A 283 14.36 27.60 11.75
N VAL A 284 13.63 27.07 12.73
CA VAL A 284 12.31 27.56 13.14
C VAL A 284 12.36 29.04 13.50
N ASP A 285 13.40 29.48 14.23
CA ASP A 285 13.57 30.87 14.64
C ASP A 285 14.03 31.79 13.52
N ALA A 286 14.90 31.28 12.63
CA ALA A 286 15.45 32.05 11.52
C ALA A 286 14.44 32.25 10.36
N PHE A 287 13.45 31.35 10.22
CA PHE A 287 12.49 31.32 9.11
C PHE A 287 11.03 31.31 9.56
N PRO A 288 10.54 32.41 10.18
CA PRO A 288 9.15 32.46 10.70
C PRO A 288 8.07 32.40 9.61
N ASN A 289 8.45 32.56 8.33
CA ASN A 289 7.55 32.48 7.17
C ASN A 289 7.48 31.06 6.56
N ILE A 290 8.16 30.09 7.16
CA ILE A 290 8.07 28.68 6.76
C ILE A 290 7.32 27.93 7.87
N ASP A 291 6.30 27.17 7.50
CA ASP A 291 5.61 26.25 8.40
C ASP A 291 6.39 24.95 8.53
N PHE A 292 6.78 24.59 9.75
CA PHE A 292 7.52 23.38 10.05
C PHE A 292 6.57 22.32 10.59
N HIS A 293 6.36 21.25 9.83
CA HIS A 293 5.55 20.09 10.19
C HIS A 293 6.44 18.99 10.72
N ILE A 294 6.44 18.77 12.02
CA ILE A 294 7.26 17.77 12.69
C ILE A 294 6.37 16.57 13.03
N ALA A 295 6.63 15.43 12.41
CA ALA A 295 5.82 14.24 12.54
C ALA A 295 6.59 13.07 13.15
N ALA A 296 5.92 12.27 13.96
CA ALA A 296 6.46 11.03 14.53
C ALA A 296 5.39 9.95 14.58
N GLN A 297 5.77 8.67 14.40
CA GLN A 297 4.85 7.53 14.54
C GLN A 297 4.44 7.26 15.99
N THR A 298 5.20 7.80 16.95
CA THR A 298 4.98 7.64 18.39
C THR A 298 4.79 9.00 19.09
N SER A 299 4.70 8.98 20.40
CA SER A 299 4.71 10.20 21.21
C SER A 299 6.04 10.96 21.05
N MET A 300 5.96 12.28 21.14
CA MET A 300 7.11 13.17 21.05
C MET A 300 7.64 13.51 22.45
N GLY A 301 8.95 13.60 22.56
CA GLY A 301 9.59 13.96 23.82
C GLY A 301 9.75 15.47 24.03
N PRO A 302 10.34 15.88 25.20
CA PRO A 302 10.38 17.27 25.64
C PRO A 302 11.10 18.23 24.69
N LYS A 303 12.14 17.79 23.98
CA LYS A 303 12.87 18.64 23.03
C LYS A 303 12.03 19.11 21.84
N LEU A 304 11.07 18.29 21.42
CA LEU A 304 10.15 18.65 20.34
C LEU A 304 8.93 19.39 20.88
N THR A 305 8.36 18.93 21.99
CA THR A 305 7.17 19.58 22.57
C THR A 305 7.43 20.99 23.07
N CYS A 306 8.68 21.36 23.42
CA CYS A 306 9.00 22.75 23.77
C CYS A 306 8.86 23.71 22.58
N LEU A 307 8.78 23.22 21.34
CA LEU A 307 8.53 24.04 20.14
C LEU A 307 7.04 24.30 19.89
N GLU A 308 6.10 23.64 20.58
CA GLU A 308 4.66 23.71 20.37
C GLU A 308 4.08 25.15 20.49
N GLY A 309 4.74 26.04 21.20
CA GLY A 309 4.28 27.44 21.34
C GLY A 309 4.65 28.37 20.18
N LYS A 310 5.41 27.90 19.18
CA LYS A 310 5.84 28.71 18.05
C LYS A 310 4.77 28.68 16.96
N VAL A 311 4.46 29.87 16.39
CA VAL A 311 3.35 30.05 15.42
C VAL A 311 3.57 29.23 14.13
N ASN A 312 4.81 29.02 13.76
CA ASN A 312 5.21 28.32 12.53
C ASN A 312 5.62 26.86 12.78
N VAL A 313 5.22 26.25 13.92
CA VAL A 313 5.50 24.86 14.23
C VAL A 313 4.22 24.09 14.43
N HIS A 314 4.13 22.93 13.76
CA HIS A 314 2.99 22.01 13.84
C HIS A 314 3.49 20.63 14.20
N LEU A 315 3.10 20.11 15.36
CA LEU A 315 3.52 18.79 15.84
C LEU A 315 2.46 17.74 15.57
N TYR A 316 2.88 16.57 15.09
CA TYR A 316 2.03 15.42 14.77
C TYR A 316 2.53 14.15 15.49
N PRO A 317 2.31 14.05 16.83
CA PRO A 317 2.63 12.84 17.57
C PRO A 317 1.65 11.72 17.20
N GLY A 318 2.17 10.50 16.92
CA GLY A 318 1.34 9.38 16.52
C GLY A 318 0.60 9.63 15.20
N ILE A 319 1.29 10.20 14.21
CA ILE A 319 0.69 10.60 12.94
C ILE A 319 -0.05 9.44 12.27
N SER A 320 -1.29 9.70 11.80
CA SER A 320 -2.03 8.72 10.99
C SER A 320 -1.53 8.69 9.55
N GLN A 321 -1.81 7.60 8.83
CA GLN A 321 -1.47 7.48 7.42
C GLN A 321 -2.13 8.57 6.57
N GLU A 322 -3.36 8.95 6.88
CA GLU A 322 -4.08 10.03 6.17
C GLU A 322 -3.39 11.39 6.36
N GLN A 323 -3.01 11.73 7.60
CA GLN A 323 -2.28 12.96 7.91
C GLN A 323 -0.90 12.96 7.24
N TYR A 324 -0.22 11.83 7.22
CA TYR A 324 1.07 11.69 6.54
C TYR A 324 0.96 11.98 5.03
N GLN A 325 -0.03 11.40 4.36
CA GLN A 325 -0.27 11.66 2.94
C GLN A 325 -0.66 13.13 2.67
N GLU A 326 -1.38 13.76 3.60
CA GLU A 326 -1.69 15.19 3.50
C GLU A 326 -0.42 16.05 3.62
N LEU A 327 0.50 15.73 4.56
CA LEU A 327 1.78 16.42 4.70
C LEU A 327 2.64 16.29 3.44
N LEU A 328 2.72 15.10 2.85
CA LEU A 328 3.44 14.87 1.59
C LEU A 328 2.87 15.71 0.45
N ARG A 329 1.55 15.86 0.36
CA ARG A 329 0.94 16.69 -0.71
C ARG A 329 1.19 18.18 -0.54
N LYS A 330 1.12 18.70 0.68
CA LYS A 330 1.16 20.15 0.92
C LYS A 330 2.58 20.72 1.09
N SER A 331 3.54 19.93 1.58
CA SER A 331 4.90 20.40 1.82
C SER A 331 5.74 20.39 0.54
N SER A 332 6.65 21.34 0.43
CA SER A 332 7.62 21.42 -0.69
C SER A 332 9.06 21.13 -0.27
N ILE A 333 9.31 21.07 1.04
CA ILE A 333 10.63 20.84 1.61
C ILE A 333 10.57 19.64 2.52
N TYR A 334 11.53 18.74 2.40
CA TYR A 334 11.79 17.68 3.38
C TYR A 334 13.12 17.93 4.09
N LEU A 335 13.11 17.88 5.43
CA LEU A 335 14.31 18.08 6.25
C LEU A 335 14.89 16.74 6.69
N ASP A 336 15.98 16.33 6.10
CA ASP A 336 16.74 15.13 6.49
C ASP A 336 17.87 15.49 7.48
N LEU A 337 17.47 15.92 8.67
CA LEU A 337 18.32 16.44 9.73
C LEU A 337 18.34 15.57 11.00
N ASN A 338 17.75 14.40 10.94
CA ASN A 338 17.54 13.53 12.08
C ASN A 338 18.71 12.56 12.28
N TYR A 339 19.27 12.47 13.48
CA TYR A 339 20.32 11.50 13.84
C TYR A 339 19.81 10.08 14.10
N GLY A 340 18.52 9.87 14.14
CA GLY A 340 17.93 8.55 14.31
C GLY A 340 17.94 7.73 13.02
N SER A 341 17.36 6.53 13.07
CA SER A 341 17.10 5.75 11.86
C SER A 341 16.03 6.43 11.00
N GLU A 342 16.10 6.28 9.70
CA GLU A 342 15.03 6.70 8.79
C GLU A 342 13.72 6.00 9.19
N VAL A 343 12.63 6.77 9.24
CA VAL A 343 11.30 6.23 9.53
C VAL A 343 10.69 5.73 8.22
N SER A 344 10.63 4.43 8.02
CA SER A 344 10.21 3.84 6.75
C SER A 344 11.06 4.42 5.60
N ASP A 345 10.55 4.53 4.40
CA ASP A 345 11.26 5.14 3.25
C ASP A 345 10.83 6.61 3.04
N VAL A 346 10.64 7.37 4.14
CA VAL A 346 10.06 8.72 4.09
C VAL A 346 10.83 9.70 3.21
N THR A 347 12.15 9.58 3.12
CA THR A 347 12.95 10.43 2.24
C THR A 347 12.66 10.15 0.77
N LEU A 348 12.42 8.90 0.39
CA LEU A 348 11.97 8.53 -0.96
C LEU A 348 10.56 9.02 -1.23
N ASP A 349 9.63 8.81 -0.29
CA ASP A 349 8.27 9.32 -0.41
C ASP A 349 8.26 10.84 -0.64
N ALA A 350 9.10 11.58 0.10
CA ALA A 350 9.24 13.01 -0.07
C ALA A 350 9.76 13.38 -1.47
N ILE A 351 10.81 12.71 -1.93
CA ILE A 351 11.38 12.94 -3.28
C ILE A 351 10.36 12.60 -4.37
N GLU A 352 9.66 11.49 -4.24
CA GLU A 352 8.60 11.09 -5.18
C GLU A 352 7.39 12.04 -5.17
N ASN A 353 7.18 12.77 -4.07
CA ASN A 353 6.19 13.85 -3.97
C ASN A 353 6.78 15.25 -4.25
N GLU A 354 7.90 15.31 -4.98
CA GLU A 354 8.54 16.57 -5.41
C GLU A 354 8.94 17.50 -4.26
N HIS A 355 9.33 16.95 -3.12
CA HIS A 355 9.97 17.74 -2.09
C HIS A 355 11.44 18.00 -2.43
N LEU A 356 11.88 19.21 -2.20
CA LEU A 356 13.30 19.49 -2.20
C LEU A 356 13.91 18.98 -0.88
N LEU A 357 14.82 18.02 -0.96
CA LEU A 357 15.45 17.43 0.21
C LEU A 357 16.57 18.35 0.71
N TYR A 358 16.43 18.88 1.92
CA TYR A 358 17.45 19.62 2.64
C TYR A 358 18.07 18.75 3.74
N GLY A 359 19.39 18.72 3.80
CA GLY A 359 20.10 17.90 4.79
C GLY A 359 21.52 18.38 5.07
N LEU A 360 22.15 17.76 6.06
CA LEU A 360 23.59 17.89 6.30
C LEU A 360 24.28 16.58 5.93
N GLU A 361 25.52 16.64 5.44
CA GLU A 361 26.30 15.43 5.13
C GLU A 361 26.41 14.45 6.32
N SER A 362 26.29 14.98 7.55
CA SER A 362 26.34 14.21 8.79
C SER A 362 25.01 13.54 9.17
N THR A 363 23.87 14.00 8.65
CA THR A 363 22.54 13.52 9.05
C THR A 363 21.79 12.79 7.96
N VAL A 364 22.07 13.07 6.66
CA VAL A 364 21.35 12.43 5.57
C VAL A 364 21.42 10.91 5.65
N HIS A 365 20.26 10.28 5.60
CA HIS A 365 20.13 8.85 5.83
C HIS A 365 20.69 7.97 4.71
N ARG A 366 20.75 8.49 3.48
CA ARG A 366 21.24 7.74 2.33
C ARG A 366 22.49 8.37 1.75
N PRO A 367 23.60 7.61 1.61
CA PRO A 367 24.90 8.15 1.18
C PRO A 367 24.86 8.95 -0.12
N TYR A 368 24.01 8.52 -1.09
CA TYR A 368 23.88 9.19 -2.37
C TYR A 368 23.18 10.55 -2.31
N TYR A 369 22.49 10.89 -1.21
CA TYR A 369 21.93 12.23 -1.02
C TYR A 369 22.99 13.29 -0.82
N LYS A 370 24.21 12.92 -0.41
CA LYS A 370 25.34 13.85 -0.26
C LYS A 370 25.72 14.56 -1.56
N THR A 371 25.31 14.04 -2.71
CA THR A 371 25.56 14.65 -4.02
C THR A 371 24.51 15.71 -4.38
N LEU A 372 23.43 15.83 -3.61
CA LEU A 372 22.37 16.80 -3.88
C LEU A 372 22.83 18.24 -3.55
N PRO A 373 22.44 19.23 -4.34
CA PRO A 373 22.87 20.63 -4.15
C PRO A 373 22.29 21.29 -2.89
N THR A 374 21.33 20.63 -2.23
CA THR A 374 20.64 21.09 -1.02
C THR A 374 21.08 20.28 0.22
N VAL A 375 22.15 19.49 0.10
CA VAL A 375 22.84 18.83 1.22
C VAL A 375 24.15 19.54 1.46
N TYR A 376 24.34 20.02 2.68
CA TYR A 376 25.42 20.94 3.04
C TYR A 376 26.38 20.34 4.06
N ALA A 377 27.61 20.83 4.08
CA ALA A 377 28.62 20.37 5.03
C ALA A 377 28.40 20.95 6.44
N SER A 378 27.77 22.13 6.55
CA SER A 378 27.54 22.81 7.82
C SER A 378 26.12 23.38 7.95
N TYR A 379 25.72 23.66 9.19
CA TYR A 379 24.43 24.31 9.47
C TYR A 379 24.34 25.72 8.89
N GLU A 380 25.45 26.48 8.91
CA GLU A 380 25.51 27.84 8.36
C GLU A 380 25.26 27.85 6.85
N GLU A 381 25.82 26.89 6.13
CA GLU A 381 25.58 26.73 4.69
C GLU A 381 24.13 26.33 4.41
N LEU A 382 23.57 25.41 5.21
CA LEU A 382 22.16 25.00 5.10
C LEU A 382 21.23 26.21 5.33
N GLU A 383 21.47 27.01 6.37
CA GLU A 383 20.69 28.23 6.64
C GLU A 383 20.80 29.22 5.48
N GLN A 384 21.98 29.38 4.86
CA GLN A 384 22.15 30.21 3.68
C GLN A 384 21.37 29.68 2.47
N GLY A 385 21.33 28.36 2.27
CA GLY A 385 20.53 27.70 1.24
C GLY A 385 19.03 27.97 1.41
N PHE A 386 18.52 27.93 2.64
CA PHE A 386 17.14 28.34 2.93
C PHE A 386 16.86 29.81 2.61
N ARG A 387 17.81 30.71 2.87
CA ARG A 387 17.68 32.12 2.51
C ARG A 387 17.60 32.31 0.99
N GLN A 388 18.41 31.56 0.23
CA GLN A 388 18.38 31.60 -1.23
C GLN A 388 17.03 31.10 -1.77
N LEU A 389 16.52 30.00 -1.22
CA LEU A 389 15.19 29.45 -1.58
C LEU A 389 14.08 30.50 -1.47
N LEU A 390 14.08 31.31 -0.41
CA LEU A 390 13.05 32.31 -0.16
C LEU A 390 13.25 33.61 -0.96
N GLN A 391 14.47 33.91 -1.37
CA GLN A 391 14.81 35.17 -2.06
C GLN A 391 14.76 35.08 -3.59
N GLN A 392 14.95 33.87 -4.13
CA GLN A 392 15.07 33.63 -5.56
C GLN A 392 13.91 32.78 -6.07
N ALA A 393 13.02 33.37 -6.86
CA ALA A 393 11.82 32.66 -7.34
C ALA A 393 12.14 31.40 -8.17
N ASP A 394 13.25 31.40 -8.91
CA ASP A 394 13.66 30.29 -9.75
C ASP A 394 14.50 29.24 -9.00
N PHE A 395 14.83 29.47 -7.73
CA PHE A 395 15.68 28.52 -6.97
C PHE A 395 15.00 27.16 -6.82
N TYR A 396 13.75 27.13 -6.36
CA TYR A 396 13.03 25.87 -6.11
C TYR A 396 12.90 25.01 -7.38
N PRO A 397 12.36 25.50 -8.51
CA PRO A 397 12.23 24.69 -9.72
C PRO A 397 13.58 24.21 -10.25
N ASN A 398 14.63 25.07 -10.22
CA ASN A 398 15.96 24.68 -10.68
C ASN A 398 16.61 23.64 -9.80
N ALA A 399 16.54 23.78 -8.46
CA ALA A 399 17.08 22.83 -7.52
C ALA A 399 16.32 21.48 -7.56
N LEU A 400 15.01 21.52 -7.75
CA LEU A 400 14.19 20.33 -7.92
C LEU A 400 14.54 19.60 -9.22
N ALA A 401 14.69 20.31 -10.33
CA ALA A 401 15.15 19.71 -11.60
C ALA A 401 16.53 19.06 -11.46
N SER A 402 17.47 19.76 -10.81
CA SER A 402 18.80 19.21 -10.53
C SER A 402 18.74 17.98 -9.61
N GLN A 403 17.89 17.99 -8.58
CA GLN A 403 17.67 16.83 -7.71
C GLN A 403 17.15 15.63 -8.51
N LYS A 404 16.15 15.82 -9.39
CA LYS A 404 15.60 14.77 -10.27
C LYS A 404 16.66 14.19 -11.19
N GLU A 405 17.46 15.07 -11.82
CA GLU A 405 18.54 14.68 -12.74
C GLU A 405 19.64 13.89 -12.00
N ILE A 406 20.12 14.37 -10.85
CA ILE A 406 21.16 13.70 -10.05
C ILE A 406 20.67 12.34 -9.59
N LEU A 407 19.44 12.24 -9.09
CA LEU A 407 18.84 11.01 -8.65
C LEU A 407 18.37 10.12 -9.82
N ARG A 408 18.36 10.64 -11.04
CA ARG A 408 17.87 9.96 -12.24
C ARG A 408 16.52 9.31 -12.01
N LEU A 409 15.58 10.10 -11.54
CA LEU A 409 14.20 9.63 -11.40
C LEU A 409 13.62 9.29 -12.77
N ALA A 410 12.67 8.37 -12.81
CA ALA A 410 12.03 8.00 -14.07
C ALA A 410 11.22 9.19 -14.62
N GLU A 411 11.37 9.44 -15.91
CA GLU A 411 10.54 10.42 -16.60
C GLU A 411 9.14 9.82 -16.83
N ARG A 412 8.12 10.58 -16.45
CA ARG A 412 6.71 10.16 -16.55
C ARG A 412 6.33 9.72 -17.96
N GLU A 413 6.76 10.50 -18.95
CA GLU A 413 6.49 10.28 -20.36
C GLU A 413 7.11 8.99 -20.88
N GLU A 414 8.30 8.62 -20.41
CA GLU A 414 8.97 7.38 -20.81
C GLU A 414 8.21 6.16 -20.29
N ILE A 415 7.78 6.21 -19.02
CA ILE A 415 7.02 5.11 -18.43
C ILE A 415 5.61 5.02 -19.05
N LEU A 416 4.96 6.15 -19.29
CA LEU A 416 3.67 6.17 -19.99
C LEU A 416 3.81 5.56 -21.40
N ALA A 417 4.82 5.97 -22.17
CA ALA A 417 5.07 5.43 -23.50
C ALA A 417 5.34 3.92 -23.48
N PHE A 418 6.08 3.44 -22.47
CA PHE A 418 6.31 2.02 -22.28
C PHE A 418 4.99 1.25 -21.99
N LEU A 419 4.19 1.72 -21.03
CA LEU A 419 2.94 1.06 -20.66
C LEU A 419 1.89 1.11 -21.77
N THR A 420 1.80 2.23 -22.52
CA THR A 420 0.93 2.36 -23.69
C THR A 420 1.32 1.37 -24.78
N ARG A 421 2.63 1.23 -25.04
CA ARG A 421 3.12 0.25 -26.02
C ARG A 421 2.75 -1.18 -25.63
N LEU A 422 2.85 -1.54 -24.34
CA LEU A 422 2.40 -2.84 -23.86
C LEU A 422 0.91 -3.09 -24.13
N GLU A 423 0.06 -2.05 -24.14
CA GLU A 423 -1.36 -2.16 -24.45
C GLU A 423 -1.63 -2.24 -25.97
N GLU A 424 -0.82 -1.55 -26.79
CA GLU A 424 -1.02 -1.40 -28.23
C GLU A 424 -0.41 -2.53 -29.08
N GLU A 425 0.63 -3.22 -28.59
CA GLU A 425 1.27 -4.34 -29.31
C GLU A 425 0.26 -5.50 -29.46
N LYS A 426 -0.69 -5.32 -30.38
CA LYS A 426 -1.52 -6.39 -30.92
C LYS A 426 -0.68 -7.14 -31.95
N ASP A 427 -0.76 -8.47 -31.91
CA ASP A 427 -0.07 -9.39 -32.83
C ASP A 427 0.06 -8.87 -34.26
N ASP A 428 1.17 -8.18 -34.58
CA ASP A 428 1.60 -7.96 -35.96
C ASP A 428 2.47 -9.13 -36.50
N ASP A 429 2.70 -10.16 -35.69
CA ASP A 429 3.57 -11.30 -36.05
C ASP A 429 2.83 -12.59 -36.52
N LEU A 430 1.58 -12.50 -36.95
CA LEU A 430 0.85 -13.63 -37.53
C LEU A 430 0.75 -13.57 -39.09
N HIS A 431 1.68 -12.89 -39.74
CA HIS A 431 1.82 -12.96 -41.21
C HIS A 431 3.30 -13.02 -41.63
N LEU A 432 3.91 -14.18 -41.45
CA LEU A 432 4.98 -14.68 -42.36
C LEU A 432 4.97 -16.20 -42.37
#